data_a17e4877de0ce4720b5254655022113f
#
_entry.id   a17e4877de0ce4720b5254655022113f
#
_cell.length_a   1.000
_cell.length_b   1.000
_cell.length_c   1.000
_cell.angle_alpha   90.00
_cell.angle_beta   90.00
_cell.angle_gamma   90.00
#
_symmetry.space_group_name_H-M   'P 1'
#
loop_
_entity.id
_entity.type
_entity.pdbx_description
1 polymer ?
#
loop_
_entity_poly.entity_id
_entity_poly.type
_entity_poly.pdbx_seq_one_letter_code
_entity_poly.pdbx_strand_id
1 'polypeptide(L)'
;RAADLCAVAEANAPDPESLIYIIGTEVPIPGGETEEPDALDVTSVARFHETIRTHREAWKARGLDAAWSRIVSVVTQPGVDFGHTSIYPFEPQKARPLSEAILTEEGLTFEAHSTDYQSTAALAELVKNHFFFLKVGPELTFRLREAIWALAEIEDQMHVEQPSNIRDVLVARMNANPDHWQDYYSGTEQEMNTLLVFSYSDRIRYYWTDELVHSA
;
A
#
# COMPACT_ATOMS: atom_id res chain seq x y z
N ARG A 1 -18.55 -2.73 -12.17
CA ARG A 1 -17.21 -2.58 -12.76
C ARG A 1 -16.30 -3.79 -12.45
N ALA A 2 -16.13 -4.24 -11.19
CA ALA A 2 -15.29 -5.41 -10.89
C ALA A 2 -15.75 -6.68 -11.64
N ALA A 3 -17.07 -6.97 -11.64
CA ALA A 3 -17.63 -8.10 -12.39
C ALA A 3 -17.48 -7.94 -13.92
N ASP A 4 -17.43 -6.72 -14.47
CA ASP A 4 -17.18 -6.50 -15.90
C ASP A 4 -15.73 -6.85 -16.25
N LEU A 5 -14.78 -6.47 -15.39
CA LEU A 5 -13.38 -6.86 -15.55
C LEU A 5 -13.18 -8.37 -15.43
N CYS A 6 -13.84 -9.01 -14.45
CA CYS A 6 -13.84 -10.46 -14.33
C CYS A 6 -14.35 -11.13 -15.61
N ALA A 7 -15.48 -10.67 -16.17
CA ALA A 7 -16.02 -11.22 -17.43
C ALA A 7 -15.02 -11.11 -18.59
N VAL A 8 -14.29 -10.00 -18.68
CA VAL A 8 -13.23 -9.83 -19.70
C VAL A 8 -12.07 -10.79 -19.44
N ALA A 9 -11.64 -10.94 -18.19
CA ALA A 9 -10.57 -11.87 -17.83
C ALA A 9 -10.95 -13.32 -18.15
N GLU A 10 -12.15 -13.77 -17.74
CA GLU A 10 -12.67 -15.11 -18.02
C GLU A 10 -12.75 -15.41 -19.53
N ALA A 11 -13.14 -14.42 -20.33
CA ALA A 11 -13.29 -14.59 -21.77
C ALA A 11 -11.95 -14.61 -22.55
N ASN A 12 -10.87 -14.06 -21.99
CA ASN A 12 -9.62 -13.85 -22.71
C ASN A 12 -8.41 -14.59 -22.11
N ALA A 13 -8.50 -15.12 -20.90
CA ALA A 13 -7.39 -15.88 -20.33
C ALA A 13 -7.20 -17.21 -21.06
N PRO A 14 -5.96 -17.61 -21.33
CA PRO A 14 -5.65 -18.93 -21.92
C PRO A 14 -6.14 -20.09 -21.05
N ASP A 15 -6.15 -19.90 -19.74
CA ASP A 15 -6.65 -20.85 -18.74
C ASP A 15 -7.43 -20.05 -17.66
N PRO A 16 -8.73 -19.85 -17.85
CA PRO A 16 -9.55 -19.12 -16.88
C PRO A 16 -9.57 -19.76 -15.50
N GLU A 17 -9.45 -21.08 -15.40
CA GLU A 17 -9.47 -21.80 -14.11
C GLU A 17 -8.25 -21.49 -13.24
N SER A 18 -7.16 -21.01 -13.82
CA SER A 18 -5.97 -20.57 -13.06
C SER A 18 -6.12 -19.19 -12.44
N LEU A 19 -7.15 -18.42 -12.81
CA LEU A 19 -7.37 -17.08 -12.27
C LEU A 19 -7.99 -17.15 -10.88
N ILE A 20 -7.46 -16.33 -9.99
CA ILE A 20 -8.05 -16.05 -8.68
C ILE A 20 -8.40 -14.56 -8.58
N TYR A 21 -9.38 -14.24 -7.75
CA TYR A 21 -9.92 -12.88 -7.63
C TYR A 21 -9.90 -12.38 -6.20
N ILE A 22 -9.66 -11.08 -6.08
CA ILE A 22 -9.82 -10.33 -4.84
C ILE A 22 -10.89 -9.26 -5.09
N ILE A 23 -11.81 -9.11 -4.17
CA ILE A 23 -12.90 -8.13 -4.26
C ILE A 23 -12.79 -7.10 -3.14
N GLY A 24 -13.39 -5.93 -3.35
CA GLY A 24 -13.45 -4.90 -2.33
C GLY A 24 -14.20 -3.67 -2.83
N THR A 25 -14.70 -2.89 -1.89
CA THR A 25 -15.32 -1.57 -2.13
C THR A 25 -14.48 -0.45 -1.53
N GLU A 26 -13.50 -0.78 -0.70
CA GLU A 26 -12.60 0.17 -0.06
C GLU A 26 -11.39 0.41 -0.95
N VAL A 27 -11.11 1.68 -1.21
CA VAL A 27 -9.96 2.11 -2.02
C VAL A 27 -9.16 3.10 -1.16
N PRO A 28 -8.11 2.65 -0.49
CA PRO A 28 -7.25 3.54 0.27
C PRO A 28 -6.51 4.53 -0.64
N ILE A 29 -6.07 5.64 -0.08
CA ILE A 29 -5.28 6.64 -0.80
C ILE A 29 -3.90 6.05 -1.12
N PRO A 30 -3.48 6.02 -2.40
CA PRO A 30 -2.16 5.49 -2.74
C PRO A 30 -1.03 6.31 -2.11
N GLY A 31 -0.14 5.64 -1.38
CA GLY A 31 1.01 6.28 -0.72
C GLY A 31 0.74 6.77 0.70
N GLY A 32 -0.33 6.27 1.32
CA GLY A 32 -0.71 6.57 2.70
C GLY A 32 -1.63 7.78 2.84
N GLU A 33 -2.08 8.03 4.05
CA GLU A 33 -2.92 9.19 4.36
C GLU A 33 -2.16 10.50 4.17
N THR A 34 -2.84 11.50 3.59
CA THR A 34 -2.31 12.86 3.40
C THR A 34 -2.61 13.77 4.59
N GLU A 35 -3.65 13.45 5.33
CA GLU A 35 -4.00 14.08 6.61
C GLU A 35 -3.83 13.03 7.71
N GLU A 36 -3.34 13.44 8.88
CA GLU A 36 -3.19 12.53 10.03
C GLU A 36 -4.53 12.39 10.75
N PRO A 37 -5.28 11.30 10.56
CA PRO A 37 -6.52 11.08 11.29
C PRO A 37 -6.23 10.81 12.77
N ASP A 38 -7.08 11.30 13.65
CA ASP A 38 -7.01 11.01 15.11
C ASP A 38 -7.16 9.50 15.39
N ALA A 39 -7.87 8.77 14.51
CA ALA A 39 -8.01 7.31 14.56
C ALA A 39 -8.44 6.76 13.20
N LEU A 40 -7.95 5.56 12.87
CA LEU A 40 -8.40 4.83 11.69
C LEU A 40 -9.68 4.03 11.99
N ASP A 41 -10.66 4.15 11.10
CA ASP A 41 -11.87 3.34 11.17
C ASP A 41 -11.60 1.93 10.63
N VAL A 42 -11.79 0.92 11.47
CA VAL A 42 -11.80 -0.49 11.04
C VAL A 42 -13.07 -0.74 10.23
N THR A 43 -12.96 -1.51 9.15
CA THR A 43 -14.14 -1.94 8.38
C THR A 43 -15.15 -2.62 9.30
N SER A 44 -16.37 -2.12 9.35
CA SER A 44 -17.42 -2.72 10.15
C SER A 44 -17.90 -4.05 9.55
N VAL A 45 -18.37 -4.98 10.40
CA VAL A 45 -18.96 -6.25 9.97
C VAL A 45 -20.10 -6.04 8.96
N ALA A 46 -20.90 -5.00 9.16
CA ALA A 46 -22.01 -4.68 8.25
C ALA A 46 -21.48 -4.29 6.84
N ARG A 47 -20.44 -3.46 6.76
CA ARG A 47 -19.81 -3.08 5.48
C ARG A 47 -19.14 -4.27 4.80
N PHE A 48 -18.50 -5.15 5.58
CA PHE A 48 -17.93 -6.39 5.06
C PHE A 48 -18.98 -7.27 4.38
N HIS A 49 -20.08 -7.59 5.06
CA HIS A 49 -21.16 -8.38 4.47
C HIS A 49 -21.84 -7.68 3.29
N GLU A 50 -22.00 -6.36 3.34
CA GLU A 50 -22.52 -5.58 2.22
C GLU A 50 -21.63 -5.69 0.99
N THR A 51 -20.30 -5.62 1.17
CA THR A 51 -19.32 -5.81 0.09
C THR A 51 -19.48 -7.17 -0.57
N ILE A 52 -19.55 -8.25 0.23
CA ILE A 52 -19.74 -9.61 -0.30
C ILE A 52 -21.07 -9.71 -1.06
N ARG A 53 -22.17 -9.26 -0.45
CA ARG A 53 -23.50 -9.31 -1.06
C ARG A 53 -23.53 -8.59 -2.42
N THR A 54 -23.01 -7.37 -2.45
CA THR A 54 -23.00 -6.54 -3.67
C THR A 54 -22.21 -7.21 -4.80
N HIS A 55 -21.04 -7.78 -4.47
CA HIS A 55 -20.22 -8.47 -5.46
C HIS A 55 -20.89 -9.77 -5.92
N ARG A 56 -21.44 -10.57 -5.01
CA ARG A 56 -22.14 -11.83 -5.34
C ARG A 56 -23.30 -11.58 -6.31
N GLU A 57 -24.11 -10.56 -6.05
CA GLU A 57 -25.21 -10.15 -6.93
C GLU A 57 -24.69 -9.70 -8.32
N ALA A 58 -23.59 -8.93 -8.36
CA ALA A 58 -23.01 -8.46 -9.60
C ALA A 58 -22.39 -9.59 -10.45
N TRP A 59 -21.76 -10.60 -9.83
CA TRP A 59 -21.24 -11.79 -10.49
C TRP A 59 -22.37 -12.65 -11.05
N LYS A 60 -23.38 -12.92 -10.23
CA LYS A 60 -24.56 -13.69 -10.63
C LYS A 60 -25.29 -13.04 -11.82
N ALA A 61 -25.46 -11.72 -11.79
CA ALA A 61 -26.12 -10.98 -12.88
C ALA A 61 -25.37 -11.10 -14.23
N ARG A 62 -24.09 -11.52 -14.22
CA ARG A 62 -23.25 -11.72 -15.42
C ARG A 62 -23.00 -13.20 -15.74
N GLY A 63 -23.60 -14.12 -15.00
CA GLY A 63 -23.38 -15.56 -15.20
C GLY A 63 -21.96 -16.03 -14.82
N LEU A 64 -21.31 -15.34 -13.88
CA LEU A 64 -19.95 -15.61 -13.44
C LEU A 64 -19.90 -16.48 -12.16
N ASP A 65 -20.86 -17.38 -11.97
CA ASP A 65 -20.94 -18.21 -10.77
C ASP A 65 -19.72 -19.12 -10.59
N ALA A 66 -19.14 -19.63 -11.68
CA ALA A 66 -17.91 -20.43 -11.63
C ALA A 66 -16.71 -19.59 -11.18
N ALA A 67 -16.58 -18.35 -11.64
CA ALA A 67 -15.54 -17.42 -11.21
C ALA A 67 -15.70 -16.99 -9.74
N TRP A 68 -16.92 -17.00 -9.22
CA TRP A 68 -17.18 -16.68 -7.81
C TRP A 68 -16.45 -17.62 -6.85
N SER A 69 -16.39 -18.92 -7.15
CA SER A 69 -15.66 -19.89 -6.33
C SER A 69 -14.15 -19.68 -6.27
N ARG A 70 -13.61 -18.83 -7.14
CA ARG A 70 -12.18 -18.46 -7.21
C ARG A 70 -11.90 -17.08 -6.60
N ILE A 71 -12.88 -16.47 -5.93
CA ILE A 71 -12.63 -15.31 -5.08
C ILE A 71 -12.01 -15.82 -3.78
N VAL A 72 -10.80 -15.36 -3.47
CA VAL A 72 -10.00 -15.84 -2.34
C VAL A 72 -9.86 -14.80 -1.23
N SER A 73 -10.15 -13.53 -1.52
CA SER A 73 -9.96 -12.48 -0.52
C SER A 73 -10.89 -11.28 -0.73
N VAL A 74 -11.14 -10.59 0.37
CA VAL A 74 -11.89 -9.33 0.43
C VAL A 74 -11.00 -8.24 1.01
N VAL A 75 -10.89 -7.12 0.30
CA VAL A 75 -10.17 -5.93 0.82
C VAL A 75 -10.96 -5.30 1.95
N THR A 76 -10.30 -5.11 3.08
CA THR A 76 -10.86 -4.45 4.26
C THR A 76 -9.80 -3.62 4.97
N GLN A 77 -10.22 -2.62 5.75
CA GLN A 77 -9.34 -1.82 6.60
C GLN A 77 -9.27 -2.44 8.01
N PRO A 78 -8.13 -3.04 8.42
CA PRO A 78 -7.96 -3.61 9.75
C PRO A 78 -7.58 -2.58 10.83
N GLY A 79 -7.42 -1.31 10.47
CA GLY A 79 -6.92 -0.26 11.35
C GLY A 79 -5.40 -0.06 11.23
N VAL A 80 -4.81 -0.35 10.07
CA VAL A 80 -3.40 -0.08 9.77
C VAL A 80 -3.30 0.95 8.66
N ASP A 81 -2.40 1.91 8.82
CA ASP A 81 -2.02 2.86 7.76
C ASP A 81 -0.71 3.54 8.12
N PHE A 82 -0.25 4.45 7.29
CA PHE A 82 0.85 5.36 7.57
C PHE A 82 0.60 6.71 6.90
N GLY A 83 1.04 7.77 7.56
CA GLY A 83 1.08 9.13 7.02
C GLY A 83 2.46 9.49 6.48
N HIS A 84 2.76 10.78 6.42
CA HIS A 84 4.11 11.23 6.04
C HIS A 84 5.12 11.02 7.16
N THR A 85 4.70 11.13 8.41
CA THR A 85 5.54 11.11 9.61
C THR A 85 5.06 10.13 10.68
N SER A 86 3.89 9.53 10.50
CA SER A 86 3.23 8.65 11.47
C SER A 86 2.99 7.26 10.92
N ILE A 87 2.92 6.27 11.82
CA ILE A 87 2.57 4.88 11.53
C ILE A 87 1.45 4.49 12.48
N TYR A 88 0.39 3.90 11.94
CA TYR A 88 -0.75 3.38 12.71
C TYR A 88 -0.60 1.86 12.83
N PRO A 89 -0.15 1.37 14.00
CA PRO A 89 0.11 -0.05 14.19
C PRO A 89 -1.17 -0.87 14.30
N PHE A 90 -1.11 -2.14 13.87
CA PHE A 90 -2.23 -3.05 14.01
C PHE A 90 -2.60 -3.31 15.47
N GLU A 91 -3.89 -3.16 15.77
CA GLU A 91 -4.48 -3.43 17.08
C GLU A 91 -5.49 -4.59 16.96
N PRO A 92 -5.11 -5.85 17.30
CA PRO A 92 -5.95 -7.03 17.10
C PRO A 92 -7.36 -6.92 17.72
N GLN A 93 -7.48 -6.23 18.85
CA GLN A 93 -8.77 -6.06 19.55
C GLN A 93 -9.76 -5.25 18.73
N LYS A 94 -9.29 -4.26 17.96
CA LYS A 94 -10.14 -3.45 17.08
C LYS A 94 -10.63 -4.24 15.87
N ALA A 95 -9.81 -5.11 15.32
CA ALA A 95 -10.12 -5.95 14.15
C ALA A 95 -10.87 -7.24 14.52
N ARG A 96 -10.98 -7.59 15.80
CA ARG A 96 -11.57 -8.86 16.25
C ARG A 96 -12.97 -9.12 15.70
N PRO A 97 -13.94 -8.18 15.73
CA PRO A 97 -15.26 -8.44 15.17
C PRO A 97 -15.23 -8.81 13.69
N LEU A 98 -14.32 -8.19 12.93
CA LEU A 98 -14.10 -8.47 11.52
C LEU A 98 -13.48 -9.86 11.33
N SER A 99 -12.46 -10.19 12.14
CA SER A 99 -11.81 -11.51 12.14
C SER A 99 -12.76 -12.67 12.47
N GLU A 100 -13.73 -12.42 13.35
CA GLU A 100 -14.78 -13.41 13.65
C GLU A 100 -15.80 -13.52 12.51
N ALA A 101 -16.12 -12.42 11.83
CA ALA A 101 -17.09 -12.40 10.74
C ALA A 101 -16.62 -13.18 9.51
N ILE A 102 -15.33 -13.14 9.15
CA ILE A 102 -14.81 -13.86 7.97
C ILE A 102 -15.00 -15.36 8.07
N LEU A 103 -15.03 -15.93 9.28
CA LEU A 103 -15.25 -17.36 9.50
C LEU A 103 -16.63 -17.86 9.06
N THR A 104 -17.56 -16.95 8.80
CA THR A 104 -18.89 -17.29 8.24
C THR A 104 -18.87 -17.40 6.71
N GLU A 105 -17.80 -16.98 6.04
CA GLU A 105 -17.64 -16.99 4.58
C GLU A 105 -16.57 -18.01 4.18
N GLU A 106 -17.00 -19.18 3.76
CA GLU A 106 -16.12 -20.29 3.41
C GLU A 106 -15.18 -19.94 2.26
N GLY A 107 -13.90 -20.22 2.44
CA GLY A 107 -12.85 -20.03 1.42
C GLY A 107 -12.37 -18.61 1.26
N LEU A 108 -12.88 -17.62 2.01
CA LEU A 108 -12.44 -16.24 1.95
C LEU A 108 -11.42 -15.89 3.04
N THR A 109 -10.55 -14.98 2.69
CA THR A 109 -9.57 -14.34 3.58
C THR A 109 -9.67 -12.82 3.44
N PHE A 110 -8.86 -12.07 4.20
CA PHE A 110 -8.75 -10.62 4.03
C PHE A 110 -7.49 -10.21 3.28
N GLU A 111 -7.60 -9.11 2.54
CA GLU A 111 -6.48 -8.31 2.08
C GLU A 111 -6.46 -6.99 2.85
N ALA A 112 -5.31 -6.67 3.45
CA ALA A 112 -5.03 -5.39 4.08
C ALA A 112 -4.13 -4.54 3.17
N HIS A 113 -4.46 -3.26 3.03
CA HIS A 113 -3.61 -2.28 2.37
C HIS A 113 -2.76 -1.51 3.40
N SER A 114 -1.77 -0.76 2.93
CA SER A 114 -0.93 0.12 3.75
C SER A 114 -0.29 -0.58 4.96
N THR A 115 0.14 -1.84 4.79
CA THR A 115 0.79 -2.61 5.86
C THR A 115 2.27 -2.32 5.99
N ASP A 116 2.73 -1.27 5.32
CA ASP A 116 4.09 -0.73 5.40
C ASP A 116 4.46 -0.39 6.86
N TYR A 117 5.72 -0.54 7.19
CA TYR A 117 6.31 -0.17 8.49
C TYR A 117 5.75 -0.91 9.71
N GLN A 118 4.91 -1.90 9.52
CA GLN A 118 4.42 -2.72 10.61
C GLN A 118 5.54 -3.60 11.18
N SER A 119 5.55 -3.77 12.49
CA SER A 119 6.49 -4.70 13.11
C SER A 119 6.22 -6.15 12.71
N THR A 120 7.25 -7.01 12.78
CA THR A 120 7.08 -8.46 12.54
C THR A 120 5.98 -9.07 13.41
N ALA A 121 5.84 -8.61 14.65
CA ALA A 121 4.77 -9.06 15.55
C ALA A 121 3.39 -8.62 15.05
N ALA A 122 3.24 -7.37 14.58
CA ALA A 122 2.00 -6.86 14.02
C ALA A 122 1.61 -7.60 12.73
N LEU A 123 2.56 -7.88 11.84
CA LEU A 123 2.33 -8.68 10.63
C LEU A 123 1.89 -10.11 10.98
N ALA A 124 2.50 -10.74 11.99
CA ALA A 124 2.08 -12.05 12.45
C ALA A 124 0.67 -12.06 13.06
N GLU A 125 0.29 -10.98 13.78
CA GLU A 125 -1.05 -10.83 14.30
C GLU A 125 -2.08 -10.56 13.18
N LEU A 126 -1.73 -9.80 12.13
CA LEU A 126 -2.58 -9.65 10.94
C LEU A 126 -2.90 -11.01 10.32
N VAL A 127 -1.89 -11.86 10.11
CA VAL A 127 -2.09 -13.22 9.56
C VAL A 127 -2.98 -14.08 10.47
N LYS A 128 -2.80 -14.03 11.79
CA LYS A 128 -3.66 -14.75 12.76
C LYS A 128 -5.12 -14.26 12.72
N ASN A 129 -5.33 -12.99 12.32
CA ASN A 129 -6.64 -12.38 12.15
C ASN A 129 -7.17 -12.49 10.71
N HIS A 130 -6.66 -13.47 9.93
CA HIS A 130 -7.10 -13.84 8.59
C HIS A 130 -6.74 -12.85 7.47
N PHE A 131 -5.82 -11.92 7.69
CA PHE A 131 -5.26 -11.05 6.66
C PHE A 131 -4.07 -11.75 6.01
N PHE A 132 -4.30 -12.49 4.93
CA PHE A 132 -3.26 -13.27 4.25
C PHE A 132 -2.60 -12.52 3.09
N PHE A 133 -3.27 -11.49 2.57
CA PHE A 133 -2.70 -10.59 1.59
C PHE A 133 -2.36 -9.27 2.28
N LEU A 134 -1.06 -8.99 2.38
CA LEU A 134 -0.53 -7.79 3.01
C LEU A 134 0.12 -6.93 1.93
N LYS A 135 -0.50 -5.80 1.59
CA LYS A 135 0.04 -4.88 0.59
C LYS A 135 1.02 -3.92 1.20
N VAL A 136 2.22 -3.91 0.64
CA VAL A 136 3.29 -2.96 0.93
C VAL A 136 3.62 -2.16 -0.33
N GLY A 137 4.08 -0.94 -0.16
CA GLY A 137 4.44 -0.04 -1.25
C GLY A 137 5.69 0.79 -0.90
N PRO A 138 5.52 2.00 -0.33
CA PRO A 138 6.62 2.90 -0.06
C PRO A 138 7.74 2.32 0.79
N GLU A 139 7.46 1.42 1.73
CA GLU A 139 8.49 0.89 2.62
C GLU A 139 9.65 0.23 1.86
N LEU A 140 9.40 -0.48 0.77
CA LEU A 140 10.45 -1.14 0.00
C LEU A 140 11.43 -0.12 -0.60
N THR A 141 10.90 0.96 -1.17
CA THR A 141 11.73 2.04 -1.74
C THR A 141 12.33 2.93 -0.66
N PHE A 142 11.65 3.09 0.47
CA PHE A 142 12.17 3.74 1.66
C PHE A 142 13.43 3.02 2.19
N ARG A 143 13.40 1.70 2.30
CA ARG A 143 14.57 0.90 2.72
C ARG A 143 15.71 0.98 1.71
N LEU A 144 15.40 0.98 0.41
CA LEU A 144 16.40 1.24 -0.63
C LEU A 144 17.06 2.62 -0.44
N ARG A 145 16.25 3.66 -0.23
CA ARG A 145 16.75 5.01 0.02
C ARG A 145 17.63 5.07 1.28
N GLU A 146 17.22 4.44 2.38
CA GLU A 146 18.04 4.38 3.59
C GLU A 146 19.42 3.75 3.31
N ALA A 147 19.46 2.67 2.54
CA ALA A 147 20.71 2.03 2.15
C ALA A 147 21.59 2.94 1.28
N ILE A 148 20.99 3.65 0.32
CA ILE A 148 21.72 4.61 -0.53
C ILE A 148 22.24 5.79 0.30
N TRP A 149 21.45 6.31 1.26
CA TRP A 149 21.89 7.35 2.19
C TRP A 149 23.07 6.90 3.06
N ALA A 150 23.07 5.64 3.51
CA ALA A 150 24.19 5.07 4.25
C ALA A 150 25.44 4.94 3.37
N LEU A 151 25.30 4.55 2.10
CA LEU A 151 26.41 4.48 1.16
C LEU A 151 26.96 5.88 0.84
N ALA A 152 26.11 6.87 0.66
CA ALA A 152 26.54 8.26 0.46
C ALA A 152 27.33 8.79 1.67
N GLU A 153 26.91 8.45 2.90
CA GLU A 153 27.67 8.80 4.11
C GLU A 153 29.06 8.14 4.13
N ILE A 154 29.15 6.87 3.73
CA ILE A 154 30.44 6.17 3.62
C ILE A 154 31.33 6.85 2.56
N GLU A 155 30.76 7.21 1.41
CA GLU A 155 31.46 7.91 0.33
C GLU A 155 32.06 9.25 0.83
N ASP A 156 31.25 10.03 1.56
CA ASP A 156 31.71 11.31 2.17
C ASP A 156 32.90 11.11 3.10
N GLN A 157 32.87 10.04 3.92
CA GLN A 157 33.99 9.72 4.83
C GLN A 157 35.25 9.21 4.10
N MET A 158 35.09 8.62 2.92
CA MET A 158 36.20 8.14 2.11
C MET A 158 36.95 9.28 1.36
N HIS A 159 36.36 10.48 1.30
CA HIS A 159 36.91 11.65 0.60
C HIS A 159 37.32 11.34 -0.86
N VAL A 160 36.43 10.68 -1.58
CA VAL A 160 36.68 10.33 -2.98
C VAL A 160 36.79 11.59 -3.86
N GLU A 161 37.59 11.53 -4.92
CA GLU A 161 37.85 12.70 -5.79
C GLU A 161 36.60 13.18 -6.53
N GLN A 162 35.67 12.27 -6.83
CA GLN A 162 34.41 12.54 -7.54
C GLN A 162 33.25 11.89 -6.79
N PRO A 163 32.73 12.55 -5.76
CA PRO A 163 31.56 11.99 -5.01
C PRO A 163 30.32 12.05 -5.85
N SER A 164 29.40 11.09 -5.61
CA SER A 164 28.11 11.00 -6.29
C SER A 164 27.23 12.22 -6.03
N ASN A 165 27.31 12.81 -4.85
CA ASN A 165 26.40 13.85 -4.36
C ASN A 165 24.91 13.44 -4.53
N ILE A 166 24.62 12.16 -4.46
CA ILE A 166 23.31 11.58 -4.81
C ILE A 166 22.13 12.23 -4.05
N ARG A 167 22.34 12.64 -2.80
CA ARG A 167 21.31 13.32 -1.99
C ARG A 167 20.92 14.66 -2.62
N ASP A 168 21.92 15.48 -2.96
CA ASP A 168 21.73 16.80 -3.54
C ASP A 168 21.14 16.70 -4.96
N VAL A 169 21.61 15.74 -5.75
CA VAL A 169 21.08 15.46 -7.09
C VAL A 169 19.59 15.11 -7.01
N LEU A 170 19.21 14.20 -6.12
CA LEU A 170 17.80 13.82 -5.93
C LEU A 170 16.94 14.99 -5.50
N VAL A 171 17.33 15.74 -4.49
CA VAL A 171 16.59 16.92 -4.01
C VAL A 171 16.46 17.97 -5.11
N ALA A 172 17.54 18.23 -5.86
CA ALA A 172 17.50 19.15 -7.01
C ALA A 172 16.50 18.68 -8.09
N ARG A 173 16.46 17.38 -8.39
CA ARG A 173 15.50 16.81 -9.35
C ARG A 173 14.06 16.88 -8.85
N MET A 174 13.82 16.61 -7.58
CA MET A 174 12.49 16.76 -6.96
C MET A 174 11.99 18.20 -7.03
N ASN A 175 12.86 19.18 -6.75
CA ASN A 175 12.49 20.60 -6.84
C ASN A 175 12.31 21.08 -8.28
N ALA A 176 13.08 20.55 -9.23
CA ALA A 176 12.95 20.90 -10.66
C ALA A 176 11.69 20.30 -11.31
N ASN A 177 11.20 19.18 -10.81
CA ASN A 177 9.98 18.52 -11.28
C ASN A 177 9.12 18.12 -10.07
N PRO A 178 8.29 19.01 -9.51
CA PRO A 178 7.54 18.78 -8.28
C PRO A 178 6.27 17.94 -8.44
N ASP A 179 5.91 17.51 -9.65
CA ASP A 179 4.63 16.87 -9.99
C ASP A 179 4.31 15.63 -9.14
N HIS A 180 5.34 14.96 -8.60
CA HIS A 180 5.14 13.75 -7.83
C HIS A 180 4.99 13.99 -6.32
N TRP A 181 5.19 15.21 -5.81
CA TRP A 181 5.14 15.47 -4.37
C TRP A 181 4.37 16.74 -3.96
N GLN A 182 4.30 17.77 -4.80
CA GLN A 182 3.76 19.08 -4.42
C GLN A 182 2.30 19.05 -3.94
N ASP A 183 1.47 18.16 -4.48
CA ASP A 183 0.05 18.03 -4.13
C ASP A 183 -0.17 17.20 -2.85
N TYR A 184 0.91 16.66 -2.28
CA TYR A 184 0.85 15.74 -1.14
C TYR A 184 1.56 16.26 0.10
N TYR A 185 2.62 17.05 -0.08
CA TYR A 185 3.37 17.60 1.03
C TYR A 185 2.94 19.04 1.29
N SER A 186 2.80 19.38 2.57
CA SER A 186 2.47 20.72 3.04
C SER A 186 3.24 21.05 4.32
N GLY A 187 3.37 22.33 4.61
CA GLY A 187 4.05 22.80 5.82
C GLY A 187 5.01 23.97 5.54
N THR A 188 5.86 24.24 6.52
CA THR A 188 6.95 25.21 6.39
C THR A 188 8.03 24.70 5.44
N GLU A 189 8.89 25.57 4.96
CA GLU A 189 10.03 25.20 4.10
C GLU A 189 10.92 24.11 4.74
N GLN A 190 11.15 24.18 6.04
CA GLN A 190 11.94 23.19 6.77
C GLN A 190 11.24 21.83 6.83
N GLU A 191 9.93 21.80 7.09
CA GLU A 191 9.14 20.58 7.07
C GLU A 191 9.11 19.97 5.67
N MET A 192 8.89 20.77 4.63
CA MET A 192 8.91 20.32 3.24
C MET A 192 10.25 19.70 2.87
N ASN A 193 11.36 20.35 3.20
CA ASN A 193 12.71 19.82 2.95
C ASN A 193 12.94 18.48 3.68
N THR A 194 12.36 18.31 4.86
CA THR A 194 12.42 17.05 5.60
C THR A 194 11.58 15.96 4.90
N LEU A 195 10.35 16.29 4.49
CA LEU A 195 9.46 15.35 3.82
C LEU A 195 10.01 14.86 2.49
N LEU A 196 10.71 15.73 1.72
CA LEU A 196 11.33 15.34 0.45
C LEU A 196 12.27 14.14 0.61
N VAL A 197 13.00 14.05 1.74
CA VAL A 197 14.06 13.05 1.93
C VAL A 197 13.75 11.97 2.97
N PHE A 198 12.77 12.17 3.86
CA PHE A 198 12.51 11.26 5.00
C PHE A 198 11.04 10.85 5.20
N SER A 199 10.11 11.30 4.34
CA SER A 199 8.72 10.92 4.48
C SER A 199 8.51 9.41 4.34
N TYR A 200 7.61 8.84 5.14
CA TYR A 200 7.16 7.44 4.98
C TYR A 200 6.42 7.20 3.66
N SER A 201 5.75 8.21 3.10
CA SER A 201 5.15 8.09 1.77
C SER A 201 6.19 7.99 0.64
N ASP A 202 7.47 8.25 0.96
CA ASP A 202 8.66 8.02 0.12
C ASP A 202 8.48 8.44 -1.35
N ARG A 203 7.98 9.67 -1.56
CA ARG A 203 7.69 10.16 -2.92
C ARG A 203 8.95 10.38 -3.75
N ILE A 204 10.11 10.42 -3.14
CA ILE A 204 11.42 10.38 -3.82
C ILE A 204 11.57 9.16 -4.75
N ARG A 205 10.82 8.08 -4.50
CA ARG A 205 10.86 6.85 -5.32
C ARG A 205 10.58 7.08 -6.80
N TYR A 206 9.83 8.10 -7.15
CA TYR A 206 9.49 8.41 -8.53
C TYR A 206 10.65 9.03 -9.32
N TYR A 207 11.75 9.39 -8.65
CA TYR A 207 12.91 10.05 -9.24
C TYR A 207 14.10 9.11 -9.46
N TRP A 208 14.08 7.87 -8.93
CA TRP A 208 15.16 6.90 -9.11
C TRP A 208 15.44 6.56 -10.57
N THR A 209 14.46 6.71 -11.47
CA THR A 209 14.58 6.46 -12.90
C THR A 209 14.98 7.69 -13.71
N ASP A 210 15.18 8.86 -13.08
CA ASP A 210 15.67 10.06 -13.74
C ASP A 210 17.12 9.84 -14.18
N GLU A 211 17.46 10.26 -15.40
CA GLU A 211 18.77 10.01 -15.98
C GLU A 211 19.92 10.63 -15.17
N LEU A 212 19.71 11.82 -14.59
CA LEU A 212 20.74 12.47 -13.75
C LEU A 212 20.92 11.74 -12.42
N VAL A 213 19.84 11.26 -11.83
CA VAL A 213 19.89 10.47 -10.60
C VAL A 213 20.54 9.11 -10.84
N HIS A 214 20.21 8.47 -11.97
CA HIS A 214 20.81 7.18 -12.32
C HIS A 214 22.29 7.27 -12.65
N SER A 215 22.76 8.44 -13.10
CA SER A 215 24.15 8.68 -13.48
C SER A 215 25.03 9.14 -12.33
N ALA A 216 24.42 9.58 -11.23
CA ALA A 216 25.12 10.00 -10.02
C ALA A 216 25.54 8.79 -9.18
#